data_26ee539692d83a2da7c541101ddc2fca
#
_entry.id   26ee539692d83a2da7c541101ddc2fca
#
_cell.length_a   1.000
_cell.length_b   1.000
_cell.length_c   1.000
_cell.angle_alpha   90.00
_cell.angle_beta   90.00
_cell.angle_gamma   90.00
#
_symmetry.space_group_name_H-M   'P 1'
#
loop_
_entity.id
_entity.type
_entity.pdbx_description
1 polymer ?
#
loop_
_entity_poly.entity_id
_entity_poly.type
_entity_poly.pdbx_seq_one_letter_code
_entity_poly.pdbx_strand_id
1 'polypeptide(L)'
;GYRSNYDLVYPILREYGVKACISIIVLMPDLPTDNFCTWNQLREMTASGLVEIGSHSYRLHNLGGDGGNFESGGANGVERRPNESDADFQTRVLDDIQLSHDRIAEELGGVTCFAYPFGCSDPDAKALVDELFPVTLMTMPKCADLAKGLHDLPRFTVTMKTDLGKLLR
;
A
#
# COMPACT_ATOMS: atom_id res chain seq x y z
N GLY A 1 -4.96 -3.96 -4.19
CA GLY A 1 -5.03 -5.37 -4.54
C GLY A 1 -6.39 -5.83 -5.05
N TYR A 2 -7.18 -4.91 -5.70
CA TYR A 2 -8.48 -5.31 -6.26
C TYR A 2 -8.33 -6.39 -7.35
N ARG A 3 -9.33 -7.26 -7.49
CA ARG A 3 -9.41 -8.30 -8.50
C ARG A 3 -9.23 -7.76 -9.93
N SER A 4 -9.68 -6.55 -10.19
CA SER A 4 -9.50 -5.87 -11.48
C SER A 4 -8.02 -5.65 -11.86
N ASN A 5 -7.10 -5.62 -10.89
CA ASN A 5 -5.67 -5.57 -11.19
C ASN A 5 -5.20 -6.85 -11.91
N TYR A 6 -5.76 -8.00 -11.55
CA TYR A 6 -5.49 -9.26 -12.23
C TYR A 6 -6.28 -9.40 -13.52
N ASP A 7 -7.59 -9.15 -13.47
CA ASP A 7 -8.48 -9.43 -14.61
C ASP A 7 -8.33 -8.43 -15.75
N LEU A 8 -8.00 -7.16 -15.46
CA LEU A 8 -7.97 -6.08 -16.46
C LEU A 8 -6.58 -5.48 -16.67
N VAL A 9 -5.86 -5.17 -15.58
CA VAL A 9 -4.57 -4.46 -15.69
C VAL A 9 -3.45 -5.40 -16.09
N TYR A 10 -3.35 -6.58 -15.48
CA TYR A 10 -2.27 -7.53 -15.77
C TYR A 10 -2.18 -7.96 -17.24
N PRO A 11 -3.27 -8.27 -17.95
CA PRO A 11 -3.23 -8.52 -19.39
C PRO A 11 -2.62 -7.35 -20.19
N ILE A 12 -2.95 -6.11 -19.82
CA ILE A 12 -2.41 -4.91 -20.49
C ILE A 12 -0.90 -4.80 -20.20
N LEU A 13 -0.46 -5.02 -18.95
CA LEU A 13 0.97 -5.00 -18.63
C LEU A 13 1.75 -6.03 -19.45
N ARG A 14 1.18 -7.21 -19.66
CA ARG A 14 1.77 -8.27 -20.49
C ARG A 14 1.83 -7.88 -21.97
N GLU A 15 0.78 -7.30 -22.50
CA GLU A 15 0.69 -6.87 -23.90
C GLU A 15 1.76 -5.81 -24.22
N TYR A 16 1.94 -4.84 -23.31
CA TYR A 16 2.87 -3.72 -23.53
C TYR A 16 4.25 -3.92 -22.91
N GLY A 17 4.50 -5.00 -22.19
CA GLY A 17 5.76 -5.25 -21.50
C GLY A 17 6.09 -4.22 -20.42
N VAL A 18 5.08 -3.63 -19.79
CA VAL A 18 5.24 -2.55 -18.79
C VAL A 18 5.18 -3.11 -17.39
N LYS A 19 6.04 -2.63 -16.51
CA LYS A 19 6.07 -3.01 -15.09
C LYS A 19 5.18 -2.12 -14.25
N ALA A 20 4.61 -2.70 -13.19
CA ALA A 20 3.82 -1.99 -12.19
C ALA A 20 4.10 -2.51 -10.79
N CYS A 21 3.90 -1.65 -9.79
CA CYS A 21 3.82 -2.04 -8.40
C CYS A 21 2.35 -1.92 -7.92
N ILE A 22 1.87 -2.93 -7.21
CA ILE A 22 0.52 -2.98 -6.65
C ILE A 22 0.63 -3.09 -5.14
N SER A 23 0.30 -2.02 -4.42
CA SER A 23 0.22 -2.05 -2.96
C SER A 23 -1.12 -2.65 -2.53
N ILE A 24 -1.07 -3.73 -1.75
CA ILE A 24 -2.26 -4.49 -1.33
C ILE A 24 -2.60 -4.25 0.13
N ILE A 25 -3.90 -4.24 0.46
CA ILE A 25 -4.37 -4.44 1.83
C ILE A 25 -4.22 -5.93 2.12
N VAL A 26 -3.25 -6.29 2.95
CA VAL A 26 -2.72 -7.67 3.04
C VAL A 26 -3.72 -8.66 3.61
N LEU A 27 -4.67 -8.21 4.41
CA LEU A 27 -5.78 -9.03 4.89
C LEU A 27 -6.67 -9.57 3.75
N MET A 28 -6.81 -8.82 2.64
CA MET A 28 -7.82 -9.13 1.63
C MET A 28 -7.61 -10.47 0.90
N PRO A 29 -6.38 -10.86 0.51
CA PRO A 29 -6.15 -12.19 -0.05
C PRO A 29 -6.42 -13.37 0.89
N ASP A 30 -6.44 -13.14 2.20
CA ASP A 30 -6.76 -14.16 3.21
C ASP A 30 -8.28 -14.37 3.38
N LEU A 31 -9.10 -13.44 2.87
CA LEU A 31 -10.55 -13.49 3.00
C LEU A 31 -11.21 -14.11 1.76
N PRO A 32 -12.33 -14.84 1.94
CA PRO A 32 -13.12 -15.37 0.83
C PRO A 32 -13.92 -14.25 0.16
N THR A 33 -13.26 -13.43 -0.68
CA THR A 33 -13.89 -12.31 -1.38
C THR A 33 -13.54 -12.30 -2.86
N ASP A 34 -14.54 -12.04 -3.71
CA ASP A 34 -14.36 -11.93 -5.15
C ASP A 34 -13.85 -10.55 -5.62
N ASN A 35 -13.79 -9.57 -4.71
CA ASN A 35 -13.42 -8.21 -5.05
C ASN A 35 -11.90 -7.97 -5.06
N PHE A 36 -11.12 -8.85 -4.44
CA PHE A 36 -9.67 -8.73 -4.31
C PHE A 36 -8.94 -9.91 -4.93
N CYS A 37 -7.67 -9.71 -5.26
CA CYS A 37 -6.81 -10.78 -5.75
C CYS A 37 -6.59 -11.82 -4.66
N THR A 38 -6.54 -13.08 -5.05
CA THR A 38 -6.08 -14.18 -4.20
C THR A 38 -4.55 -14.24 -4.18
N TRP A 39 -3.96 -14.91 -3.19
CA TRP A 39 -2.51 -15.15 -3.16
C TRP A 39 -2.00 -15.88 -4.42
N ASN A 40 -2.79 -16.80 -4.99
CA ASN A 40 -2.40 -17.48 -6.23
C ASN A 40 -2.27 -16.50 -7.41
N GLN A 41 -3.20 -15.55 -7.54
CA GLN A 41 -3.15 -14.52 -8.57
C GLN A 41 -1.98 -13.55 -8.35
N LEU A 42 -1.72 -13.17 -7.10
CA LEU A 42 -0.56 -12.34 -6.75
C LEU A 42 0.75 -13.05 -7.08
N ARG A 43 0.88 -14.34 -6.74
CA ARG A 43 2.05 -15.17 -7.11
C ARG A 43 2.24 -15.27 -8.63
N GLU A 44 1.18 -15.45 -9.39
CA GLU A 44 1.26 -15.47 -10.86
C GLU A 44 1.76 -14.14 -11.42
N MET A 45 1.20 -13.03 -10.93
CA MET A 45 1.62 -11.69 -11.37
C MET A 45 3.09 -11.41 -11.04
N THR A 46 3.56 -11.75 -9.84
CA THR A 46 4.97 -11.56 -9.45
C THR A 46 5.91 -12.48 -10.21
N ALA A 47 5.53 -13.73 -10.45
CA ALA A 47 6.33 -14.69 -11.21
C ALA A 47 6.55 -14.25 -12.67
N SER A 48 5.68 -13.42 -13.22
CA SER A 48 5.86 -12.85 -14.57
C SER A 48 7.00 -11.83 -14.65
N GLY A 49 7.46 -11.30 -13.53
CA GLY A 49 8.44 -10.20 -13.47
C GLY A 49 7.90 -8.83 -13.90
N LEU A 50 6.60 -8.72 -14.19
CA LEU A 50 5.95 -7.46 -14.57
C LEU A 50 5.27 -6.76 -13.39
N VAL A 51 4.93 -7.51 -12.34
CA VAL A 51 4.22 -6.93 -11.19
C VAL A 51 5.04 -7.17 -9.92
N GLU A 52 5.22 -6.12 -9.17
CA GLU A 52 5.75 -6.14 -7.82
C GLU A 52 4.63 -5.86 -6.82
N ILE A 53 4.61 -6.59 -5.71
CA ILE A 53 3.60 -6.41 -4.67
C ILE A 53 4.22 -5.66 -3.50
N GLY A 54 3.60 -4.52 -3.17
CA GLY A 54 3.91 -3.74 -1.98
C GLY A 54 2.82 -3.87 -0.92
N SER A 55 3.13 -3.43 0.30
CA SER A 55 2.18 -3.33 1.39
C SER A 55 1.38 -2.02 1.35
N HIS A 56 0.12 -2.11 1.74
CA HIS A 56 -0.76 -0.98 2.08
C HIS A 56 -1.35 -1.19 3.48
N SER A 57 -0.53 -1.66 4.43
CA SER A 57 -0.88 -2.20 5.74
C SER A 57 -1.59 -3.57 5.68
N TYR A 58 -1.70 -4.24 6.83
CA TYR A 58 -2.47 -5.47 6.90
C TYR A 58 -3.98 -5.18 6.85
N ARG A 59 -4.49 -4.30 7.73
CA ARG A 59 -5.92 -3.99 7.85
C ARG A 59 -6.27 -2.52 8.16
N LEU A 60 -5.29 -1.62 8.11
CA LEU A 60 -5.50 -0.21 8.51
C LEU A 60 -6.14 0.67 7.44
N HIS A 61 -6.49 0.11 6.28
CA HIS A 61 -7.24 0.81 5.24
C HIS A 61 -8.75 0.56 5.37
N ASN A 62 -9.31 0.79 6.55
CA ASN A 62 -10.73 0.61 6.81
C ASN A 62 -11.49 1.94 6.71
N LEU A 63 -12.48 1.96 5.85
CA LEU A 63 -13.38 3.11 5.65
C LEU A 63 -14.59 3.11 6.58
N GLY A 64 -14.64 2.25 7.58
CA GLY A 64 -15.79 2.18 8.45
C GLY A 64 -15.67 1.15 9.57
N GLY A 65 -16.29 1.44 10.66
CA GLY A 65 -16.37 0.59 11.83
C GLY A 65 -15.25 0.88 12.80
N ASP A 66 -14.85 0.27 13.61
CA ASP A 66 -14.03 0.18 14.78
C ASP A 66 -12.61 0.76 14.72
N GLY A 67 -12.19 1.46 13.70
CA GLY A 67 -10.83 1.88 13.74
C GLY A 67 -10.33 2.89 12.73
N GLY A 68 -11.06 3.18 11.73
CA GLY A 68 -10.58 4.04 10.67
C GLY A 68 -11.71 4.74 9.97
N ASN A 69 -12.54 5.41 10.72
CA ASN A 69 -13.65 6.12 10.13
C ASN A 69 -13.25 7.57 9.85
N PHE A 70 -13.12 7.95 8.60
CA PHE A 70 -12.99 9.33 8.17
C PHE A 70 -14.08 10.24 8.79
N GLU A 71 -15.29 9.71 8.98
CA GLU A 71 -16.42 10.44 9.48
C GLU A 71 -16.36 10.74 10.97
N SER A 72 -15.58 9.98 11.74
CA SER A 72 -15.49 10.15 13.19
C SER A 72 -14.26 10.95 13.65
N GLY A 73 -13.49 11.52 12.73
CA GLY A 73 -12.24 12.20 13.07
C GLY A 73 -11.18 11.23 13.62
N GLY A 74 -11.34 9.94 13.35
CA GLY A 74 -10.39 8.91 13.69
C GLY A 74 -9.13 9.01 12.85
N ALA A 75 -8.03 8.50 13.38
CA ALA A 75 -6.77 8.47 12.70
C ALA A 75 -6.88 7.73 11.36
N ASN A 76 -6.27 8.30 10.33
CA ASN A 76 -6.23 7.73 8.99
C ASN A 76 -5.13 6.66 8.93
N GLY A 77 -5.53 5.41 8.89
CA GLY A 77 -4.58 4.31 8.74
C GLY A 77 -3.56 4.26 9.88
N VAL A 78 -2.34 4.67 9.59
CA VAL A 78 -1.19 4.57 10.50
C VAL A 78 -1.02 5.76 11.46
N GLU A 79 -1.87 6.76 11.40
CA GLU A 79 -1.81 7.89 12.34
C GLU A 79 -2.25 7.48 13.75
N ARG A 80 -1.64 8.12 14.75
CA ARG A 80 -2.02 7.97 16.15
C ARG A 80 -3.40 8.59 16.40
N ARG A 81 -4.25 7.88 17.14
CA ARG A 81 -5.56 8.38 17.54
C ARG A 81 -5.45 9.36 18.71
N PRO A 82 -6.37 10.31 18.84
CA PRO A 82 -6.43 11.16 20.02
C PRO A 82 -6.50 10.32 21.32
N ASN A 83 -5.62 10.61 22.28
CA ASN A 83 -5.50 9.89 23.56
C ASN A 83 -5.15 8.40 23.46
N GLU A 84 -4.64 7.92 22.33
CA GLU A 84 -4.15 6.55 22.19
C GLU A 84 -2.85 6.39 22.99
N SER A 85 -2.82 5.37 23.86
CA SER A 85 -1.61 5.04 24.57
C SER A 85 -0.54 4.45 23.65
N ASP A 86 0.74 4.49 24.07
CA ASP A 86 1.82 3.88 23.28
C ASP A 86 1.59 2.37 23.10
N ALA A 87 1.07 1.69 24.10
CA ALA A 87 0.77 0.25 24.04
C ALA A 87 -0.36 -0.04 23.03
N ASP A 88 -1.42 0.78 23.03
CA ASP A 88 -2.52 0.61 22.05
C ASP A 88 -2.05 0.93 20.62
N PHE A 89 -1.24 1.99 20.47
CA PHE A 89 -0.64 2.33 19.18
C PHE A 89 0.28 1.21 18.69
N GLN A 90 1.13 0.67 19.54
CA GLN A 90 1.98 -0.49 19.21
C GLN A 90 1.13 -1.62 18.65
N THR A 91 0.15 -2.08 19.40
CA THR A 91 -0.70 -3.22 18.99
C THR A 91 -1.53 -2.93 17.74
N ARG A 92 -2.03 -1.71 17.59
CA ARG A 92 -2.90 -1.37 16.46
C ARG A 92 -2.13 -1.08 15.17
N VAL A 93 -0.99 -0.38 15.28
CA VAL A 93 -0.28 0.15 14.11
C VAL A 93 1.01 -0.59 13.86
N LEU A 94 1.91 -0.66 14.84
CA LEU A 94 3.24 -1.22 14.57
C LEU A 94 3.17 -2.72 14.34
N ASP A 95 2.37 -3.46 15.13
CA ASP A 95 2.16 -4.89 14.90
C ASP A 95 1.45 -5.17 13.57
N ASP A 96 0.52 -4.30 13.13
CA ASP A 96 -0.14 -4.42 11.83
C ASP A 96 0.84 -4.22 10.65
N ILE A 97 1.72 -3.21 10.76
CA ILE A 97 2.75 -2.96 9.75
C ILE A 97 3.70 -4.16 9.66
N GLN A 98 4.21 -4.66 10.81
CA GLN A 98 5.08 -5.82 10.85
C GLN A 98 4.40 -7.06 10.25
N LEU A 99 3.16 -7.32 10.66
CA LEU A 99 2.38 -8.44 10.12
C LEU A 99 2.20 -8.32 8.60
N SER A 100 1.97 -7.10 8.09
CA SER A 100 1.81 -6.88 6.65
C SER A 100 3.08 -7.20 5.86
N HIS A 101 4.25 -6.84 6.40
CA HIS A 101 5.55 -7.18 5.83
C HIS A 101 5.76 -8.68 5.80
N ASP A 102 5.63 -9.33 6.96
CA ASP A 102 5.95 -10.75 7.14
C ASP A 102 5.02 -11.63 6.29
N ARG A 103 3.76 -11.27 6.19
CA ARG A 103 2.77 -12.01 5.42
C ARG A 103 3.05 -11.95 3.90
N ILE A 104 3.44 -10.79 3.36
CA ILE A 104 3.85 -10.69 1.95
C ILE A 104 5.16 -11.45 1.73
N ALA A 105 6.13 -11.32 2.64
CA ALA A 105 7.41 -12.02 2.54
C ALA A 105 7.23 -13.54 2.56
N GLU A 106 6.35 -14.07 3.40
CA GLU A 106 6.00 -15.49 3.47
C GLU A 106 5.39 -15.98 2.14
N GLU A 107 4.44 -15.25 1.57
CA GLU A 107 3.66 -15.67 0.40
C GLU A 107 4.37 -15.44 -0.93
N LEU A 108 5.20 -14.40 -1.02
CA LEU A 108 5.80 -13.93 -2.28
C LEU A 108 7.34 -13.89 -2.26
N GLY A 109 7.96 -14.23 -1.12
CA GLY A 109 9.42 -14.27 -1.01
C GLY A 109 10.08 -12.93 -0.69
N GLY A 110 9.32 -11.86 -0.53
CA GLY A 110 9.82 -10.53 -0.15
C GLY A 110 8.82 -9.43 -0.45
N VAL A 111 9.09 -8.25 0.11
CA VAL A 111 8.32 -7.03 -0.15
C VAL A 111 9.28 -5.84 -0.19
N THR A 112 9.10 -4.94 -1.13
CA THR A 112 10.01 -3.80 -1.34
C THR A 112 9.39 -2.46 -1.02
N CYS A 113 8.07 -2.32 -1.12
CA CYS A 113 7.49 -1.01 -0.91
C CYS A 113 6.31 -1.01 0.06
N PHE A 114 6.14 0.13 0.74
CA PHE A 114 4.98 0.45 1.54
C PHE A 114 4.32 1.73 1.02
N ALA A 115 3.03 1.67 0.70
CA ALA A 115 2.25 2.86 0.41
C ALA A 115 1.40 3.21 1.62
N TYR A 116 1.61 4.41 2.16
CA TYR A 116 0.86 4.85 3.33
C TYR A 116 -0.64 4.94 3.03
N PRO A 117 -1.51 4.24 3.80
CA PRO A 117 -2.95 4.42 3.71
C PRO A 117 -3.32 5.90 3.81
N PHE A 118 -4.12 6.38 2.87
CA PHE A 118 -4.56 7.78 2.76
C PHE A 118 -3.44 8.82 2.58
N GLY A 119 -2.19 8.40 2.50
CA GLY A 119 -1.02 9.27 2.44
C GLY A 119 -0.68 9.94 3.77
N CYS A 120 -1.16 9.41 4.88
CA CYS A 120 -0.91 9.91 6.23
C CYS A 120 0.09 9.03 6.96
N SER A 121 0.89 9.63 7.85
CA SER A 121 1.89 8.92 8.65
C SER A 121 2.03 9.51 10.04
N ASP A 122 2.45 8.67 10.98
CA ASP A 122 2.88 9.02 12.32
C ASP A 122 4.40 8.81 12.42
N PRO A 123 5.16 9.60 13.19
CA PRO A 123 6.61 9.46 13.30
C PRO A 123 7.09 8.06 13.74
N ASP A 124 6.40 7.44 14.70
CA ASP A 124 6.78 6.11 15.19
C ASP A 124 6.46 5.03 14.14
N ALA A 125 5.29 5.13 13.48
CA ALA A 125 4.95 4.25 12.36
C ALA A 125 5.93 4.41 11.20
N LYS A 126 6.33 5.64 10.91
CA LYS A 126 7.31 5.94 9.86
C LYS A 126 8.67 5.30 10.15
N ALA A 127 9.15 5.39 11.38
CA ALA A 127 10.42 4.79 11.75
C ALA A 127 10.45 3.28 11.48
N LEU A 128 9.38 2.56 11.84
CA LEU A 128 9.25 1.12 11.56
C LEU A 128 9.10 0.84 10.06
N VAL A 129 8.30 1.63 9.36
CA VAL A 129 8.11 1.45 7.90
C VAL A 129 9.42 1.65 7.15
N ASP A 130 10.20 2.68 7.49
CA ASP A 130 11.49 2.95 6.86
C ASP A 130 12.55 1.88 7.17
N GLU A 131 12.42 1.17 8.31
CA GLU A 131 13.26 0.01 8.65
C GLU A 131 12.90 -1.23 7.82
N LEU A 132 11.60 -1.49 7.66
CA LEU A 132 11.11 -2.73 7.04
C LEU A 132 11.05 -2.66 5.50
N PHE A 133 10.80 -1.47 4.94
CA PHE A 133 10.53 -1.31 3.50
C PHE A 133 11.55 -0.37 2.83
N PRO A 134 12.31 -0.86 1.85
CA PRO A 134 13.30 -0.06 1.13
C PRO A 134 12.71 1.15 0.40
N VAL A 135 11.43 1.12 0.05
CA VAL A 135 10.75 2.18 -0.68
C VAL A 135 9.44 2.53 -0.01
N THR A 136 9.20 3.82 0.25
CA THR A 136 7.92 4.27 0.82
C THR A 136 7.25 5.33 -0.05
N LEU A 137 5.92 5.26 -0.15
CA LEU A 137 5.11 6.03 -1.09
C LEU A 137 4.06 6.86 -0.37
N MET A 138 4.08 8.17 -0.61
CA MET A 138 3.09 9.13 -0.11
C MET A 138 2.17 9.60 -1.22
N THR A 139 0.97 10.08 -0.87
CA THR A 139 0.05 10.71 -1.83
C THR A 139 0.26 12.22 -1.83
N MET A 140 1.30 12.66 -2.52
CA MET A 140 1.64 14.07 -2.69
C MET A 140 1.81 14.37 -4.19
N PRO A 141 1.11 15.34 -4.79
CA PRO A 141 1.09 15.56 -6.23
C PRO A 141 2.34 16.32 -6.71
N LYS A 142 3.48 15.67 -6.68
CA LYS A 142 4.76 16.20 -7.21
C LYS A 142 5.64 15.07 -7.74
N CYS A 143 6.65 15.41 -8.54
CA CYS A 143 7.66 14.45 -8.98
C CYS A 143 8.58 14.05 -7.83
N ALA A 144 8.98 12.78 -7.80
CA ALA A 144 9.96 12.27 -6.87
C ALA A 144 11.37 12.76 -7.26
N ASP A 145 12.16 13.09 -6.24
CA ASP A 145 13.59 13.39 -6.38
C ASP A 145 14.37 12.23 -5.74
N LEU A 146 14.76 11.27 -6.55
CA LEU A 146 15.43 10.04 -6.08
C LEU A 146 16.81 10.30 -5.46
N ALA A 147 17.42 11.49 -5.71
CA ALA A 147 18.66 11.87 -5.05
C ALA A 147 18.49 12.10 -3.53
N LYS A 148 17.26 12.28 -3.07
CA LYS A 148 16.91 12.45 -1.65
C LYS A 148 16.67 11.13 -0.91
N GLY A 149 16.71 10.00 -1.62
CA GLY A 149 16.42 8.67 -1.07
C GLY A 149 15.15 8.08 -1.66
N LEU A 150 14.76 6.94 -1.11
CA LEU A 150 13.61 6.17 -1.60
C LEU A 150 12.42 6.16 -0.62
N HIS A 151 12.52 6.90 0.47
CA HIS A 151 11.43 7.05 1.44
C HIS A 151 10.61 8.31 1.16
N ASP A 152 9.33 8.25 1.51
CA ASP A 152 8.34 9.32 1.30
C ASP A 152 8.23 9.78 -0.16
N LEU A 153 8.42 8.87 -1.10
CA LEU A 153 8.34 9.23 -2.50
C LEU A 153 6.94 9.76 -2.83
N PRO A 154 6.86 10.98 -3.35
CA PRO A 154 5.59 11.56 -3.76
C PRO A 154 5.07 10.88 -5.03
N ARG A 155 3.76 10.85 -5.18
CA ARG A 155 3.09 10.33 -6.37
C ARG A 155 1.84 11.13 -6.69
N PHE A 156 1.52 11.24 -7.96
CA PHE A 156 0.27 11.82 -8.42
C PHE A 156 -0.85 10.78 -8.34
N THR A 157 -2.02 11.21 -7.90
CA THR A 157 -3.24 10.41 -8.04
C THR A 157 -3.80 10.62 -9.44
N VAL A 158 -3.85 9.57 -10.23
CA VAL A 158 -4.42 9.59 -11.58
C VAL A 158 -5.85 9.07 -11.54
N THR A 159 -6.79 9.84 -12.10
CA THR A 159 -8.21 9.50 -12.19
C THR A 159 -8.68 9.65 -13.64
N MET A 160 -9.90 9.21 -13.92
CA MET A 160 -10.53 9.39 -15.25
C MET A 160 -10.66 10.88 -15.68
N LYS A 161 -10.50 11.83 -14.74
CA LYS A 161 -10.53 13.27 -15.03
C LYS A 161 -9.14 13.89 -15.15
N THR A 162 -8.07 13.10 -14.97
CA THR A 162 -6.70 13.59 -15.02
C THR A 162 -6.28 13.85 -16.46
N ASP A 163 -5.84 15.07 -16.75
CA ASP A 163 -5.22 15.41 -18.04
C ASP A 163 -3.76 14.93 -18.04
N LEU A 164 -3.52 13.76 -18.62
CA LEU A 164 -2.18 13.17 -18.71
C LEU A 164 -1.20 14.04 -19.49
N GLY A 165 -1.67 14.80 -20.50
CA GLY A 165 -0.83 15.70 -21.26
C GLY A 165 -0.27 16.86 -20.44
N LYS A 166 -0.95 17.27 -19.35
CA LYS A 166 -0.45 18.25 -18.39
C LYS A 166 0.41 17.61 -17.30
N LEU A 167 0.12 16.36 -16.93
CA LEU A 167 0.85 15.67 -15.89
C LEU A 167 2.28 15.28 -16.33
N LEU A 168 2.47 15.00 -17.62
CA LEU A 168 3.74 14.51 -18.20
C LEU A 168 4.61 15.62 -18.79
N ARG A 169 4.30 16.88 -18.55
CA ARG A 169 5.11 18.05 -18.93
C ARG A 169 5.91 18.56 -17.74
#